data_85f9c0cbf011ae10427fe72c57600fe8
#
_entry.id   85f9c0cbf011ae10427fe72c57600fe8
#
_cell.length_a   1.000
_cell.length_b   1.000
_cell.length_c   1.000
_cell.angle_alpha   90.00
_cell.angle_beta   90.00
_cell.angle_gamma   90.00
#
_symmetry.space_group_name_H-M   'P 1'
#
loop_
_entity.id
_entity.type
_entity.pdbx_description
1 polymer ?
#
loop_
_entity_poly.entity_id
_entity_poly.type
_entity_poly.pdbx_seq_one_letter_code
_entity_poly.pdbx_strand_id
1 'polypeptide(L)'
;MIWMEGLMVTLVVYTAAAASWSDCRRAIIPNALIGRSIAVALVLNGLYYGIWAHEYIPLFVTNLAGMSAIAFFFYAYHLWAAGDSKMLFVIGLGIPARLFSFWKLGPVPGFAILVIIFSVAFLTIIVDSLIRGIRDKSLLHINAGRVGVKRVVLSYLFMVAAMRLCNLVLMVMAGDYLADNSFFLTAIDFFIILTLLQVRQKISDRIFYAATAVGWAVLLVLYLLHWIRFDGIQFDLKPWLIVLGVMFLRIIAERYNYQEIP
;
A
#
# COMPACT_ATOMS: atom_id res chain seq x y z
N MET A 1 2.70 -9.33 30.68
CA MET A 1 2.70 -8.49 29.48
C MET A 1 3.05 -9.29 28.21
N ILE A 2 4.26 -9.86 28.09
CA ILE A 2 4.72 -10.62 26.89
C ILE A 2 3.76 -11.77 26.50
N TRP A 3 3.25 -12.54 27.47
CA TRP A 3 2.29 -13.61 27.21
C TRP A 3 1.00 -13.11 26.56
N MET A 4 0.53 -11.95 26.99
CA MET A 4 -0.68 -11.34 26.42
C MET A 4 -0.46 -10.89 24.98
N GLU A 5 0.68 -10.29 24.70
CA GLU A 5 1.10 -9.93 23.34
C GLU A 5 1.20 -11.17 22.45
N GLY A 6 1.77 -12.25 22.97
CA GLY A 6 1.82 -13.54 22.29
C GLY A 6 0.43 -14.08 21.95
N LEU A 7 -0.53 -14.00 22.87
CA LEU A 7 -1.91 -14.41 22.63
C LEU A 7 -2.58 -13.55 21.55
N MET A 8 -2.38 -12.24 21.60
CA MET A 8 -2.94 -11.29 20.60
C MET A 8 -2.40 -11.57 19.20
N VAL A 9 -1.09 -11.74 19.06
CA VAL A 9 -0.44 -12.10 17.80
C VAL A 9 -0.91 -13.47 17.31
N THR A 10 -1.02 -14.46 18.22
CA THR A 10 -1.51 -15.80 17.89
C THR A 10 -2.95 -15.75 17.37
N LEU A 11 -3.81 -14.92 17.96
CA LEU A 11 -5.17 -14.71 17.48
C LEU A 11 -5.18 -14.17 16.02
N VAL A 12 -4.33 -13.20 15.73
CA VAL A 12 -4.22 -12.64 14.36
C VAL A 12 -3.75 -13.71 13.38
N VAL A 13 -2.67 -14.43 13.71
CA VAL A 13 -2.12 -15.51 12.86
C VAL A 13 -3.16 -16.60 12.62
N TYR A 14 -3.85 -17.05 13.68
CA TYR A 14 -4.91 -18.05 13.58
C TYR A 14 -6.04 -17.55 12.65
N THR A 15 -6.49 -16.30 12.85
CA THR A 15 -7.57 -15.74 12.04
C THR A 15 -7.15 -15.61 10.58
N ALA A 16 -5.92 -15.16 10.32
CA ALA A 16 -5.38 -15.06 8.97
C ALA A 16 -5.28 -16.44 8.29
N ALA A 17 -4.77 -17.43 8.98
CA ALA A 17 -4.66 -18.80 8.46
C ALA A 17 -6.04 -19.41 8.15
N ALA A 18 -7.00 -19.26 9.07
CA ALA A 18 -8.36 -19.74 8.89
C ALA A 18 -9.11 -19.00 7.78
N ALA A 19 -8.91 -17.68 7.65
CA ALA A 19 -9.46 -16.87 6.58
C ALA A 19 -8.91 -17.30 5.22
N SER A 20 -7.57 -17.42 5.10
CA SER A 20 -6.90 -17.86 3.87
C SER A 20 -7.32 -19.28 3.46
N TRP A 21 -7.45 -20.19 4.42
CA TRP A 21 -7.94 -21.55 4.15
C TRP A 21 -9.37 -21.56 3.62
N SER A 22 -10.25 -20.74 4.20
CA SER A 22 -11.63 -20.61 3.74
C SER A 22 -11.71 -19.98 2.36
N ASP A 23 -10.92 -18.95 2.12
CA ASP A 23 -10.85 -18.23 0.85
C ASP A 23 -10.35 -19.15 -0.29
N CYS A 24 -9.28 -19.89 -0.06
CA CYS A 24 -8.76 -20.86 -1.04
C CYS A 24 -9.77 -21.97 -1.41
N ARG A 25 -10.68 -22.33 -0.48
CA ARG A 25 -11.65 -23.39 -0.74
C ARG A 25 -12.99 -22.92 -1.26
N ARG A 26 -13.41 -21.74 -0.82
CA ARG A 26 -14.80 -21.26 -1.03
C ARG A 26 -14.87 -19.87 -1.64
N ALA A 27 -13.73 -19.22 -1.88
CA ALA A 27 -13.62 -17.83 -2.29
C ALA A 27 -14.40 -16.85 -1.38
N ILE A 28 -14.53 -17.20 -0.09
CA ILE A 28 -15.29 -16.41 0.90
C ILE A 28 -14.60 -16.48 2.26
N ILE A 29 -14.43 -15.33 2.90
CA ILE A 29 -14.02 -15.22 4.30
C ILE A 29 -15.28 -15.14 5.19
N PRO A 30 -15.53 -16.11 6.09
CA PRO A 30 -16.75 -16.14 6.89
C PRO A 30 -16.85 -14.95 7.86
N ASN A 31 -17.96 -14.24 7.83
CA ASN A 31 -18.21 -13.12 8.77
C ASN A 31 -18.19 -13.59 10.25
N ALA A 32 -18.62 -14.82 10.52
CA ALA A 32 -18.59 -15.39 11.86
C ALA A 32 -17.16 -15.56 12.40
N LEU A 33 -16.19 -15.92 11.55
CA LEU A 33 -14.78 -15.99 11.92
C LEU A 33 -14.27 -14.60 12.32
N ILE A 34 -14.49 -13.62 11.46
CA ILE A 34 -14.05 -12.23 11.70
C ILE A 34 -14.71 -11.65 12.96
N GLY A 35 -16.04 -11.82 13.11
CA GLY A 35 -16.76 -11.31 14.27
C GLY A 35 -16.28 -11.91 15.60
N ARG A 36 -16.00 -13.22 15.63
CA ARG A 36 -15.43 -13.88 16.82
C ARG A 36 -14.02 -13.36 17.12
N SER A 37 -13.19 -13.21 16.10
CA SER A 37 -11.83 -12.67 16.27
C SER A 37 -11.85 -11.23 16.79
N ILE A 38 -12.75 -10.38 16.29
CA ILE A 38 -12.92 -9.02 16.79
C ILE A 38 -13.36 -9.04 18.26
N ALA A 39 -14.35 -9.86 18.63
CA ALA A 39 -14.81 -9.95 20.01
C ALA A 39 -13.70 -10.37 20.97
N VAL A 40 -12.93 -11.41 20.61
CA VAL A 40 -11.79 -11.87 21.41
C VAL A 40 -10.69 -10.78 21.47
N ALA A 41 -10.38 -10.15 20.34
CA ALA A 41 -9.38 -9.08 20.29
C ALA A 41 -9.77 -7.88 21.18
N LEU A 42 -11.05 -7.50 21.21
CA LEU A 42 -11.54 -6.42 22.08
C LEU A 42 -11.36 -6.74 23.55
N VAL A 43 -11.67 -7.99 23.97
CA VAL A 43 -11.44 -8.42 25.35
C VAL A 43 -9.96 -8.40 25.70
N LEU A 44 -9.11 -8.94 24.81
CA LEU A 44 -7.67 -8.97 25.02
C LEU A 44 -7.07 -7.55 25.10
N ASN A 45 -7.51 -6.65 24.20
CA ASN A 45 -7.09 -5.24 24.23
C ASN A 45 -7.54 -4.53 25.52
N GLY A 46 -8.78 -4.74 25.95
CA GLY A 46 -9.29 -4.18 27.20
C GLY A 46 -8.44 -4.60 28.41
N LEU A 47 -8.08 -5.87 28.50
CA LEU A 47 -7.21 -6.38 29.55
C LEU A 47 -5.77 -5.87 29.39
N TYR A 48 -5.23 -5.91 28.18
CA TYR A 48 -3.84 -5.53 27.90
C TYR A 48 -3.58 -4.06 28.17
N TYR A 49 -4.37 -3.17 27.59
CA TYR A 49 -4.22 -1.73 27.74
C TYR A 49 -4.76 -1.23 29.08
N GLY A 50 -5.78 -1.87 29.64
CA GLY A 50 -6.33 -1.49 30.91
C GLY A 50 -5.42 -1.83 32.11
N ILE A 51 -4.58 -2.86 32.01
CA ILE A 51 -3.79 -3.34 33.14
C ILE A 51 -2.29 -3.04 32.98
N TRP A 52 -1.74 -3.23 31.77
CA TRP A 52 -0.28 -3.25 31.59
C TRP A 52 0.30 -2.21 30.66
N ALA A 53 -0.47 -1.68 29.71
CA ALA A 53 0.07 -0.93 28.57
C ALA A 53 -0.68 0.38 28.27
N HIS A 54 -1.18 1.09 29.30
CA HIS A 54 -1.98 2.31 29.11
C HIS A 54 -1.20 3.42 28.40
N GLU A 55 0.12 3.46 28.54
CA GLU A 55 0.96 4.44 27.85
C GLU A 55 0.90 4.30 26.31
N TYR A 56 0.57 3.11 25.81
CA TYR A 56 0.45 2.84 24.37
C TYR A 56 -0.97 3.03 23.83
N ILE A 57 -1.95 3.44 24.64
CA ILE A 57 -3.34 3.67 24.19
C ILE A 57 -3.40 4.70 23.06
N PRO A 58 -2.73 5.87 23.12
CA PRO A 58 -2.78 6.84 22.03
C PRO A 58 -2.25 6.24 20.71
N LEU A 59 -1.13 5.52 20.76
CA LEU A 59 -0.56 4.85 19.58
C LEU A 59 -1.48 3.75 19.05
N PHE A 60 -2.12 2.98 19.93
CA PHE A 60 -3.10 1.96 19.55
C PHE A 60 -4.30 2.59 18.83
N VAL A 61 -4.88 3.65 19.40
CA VAL A 61 -6.06 4.31 18.83
C VAL A 61 -5.74 4.94 17.48
N THR A 62 -4.62 5.63 17.35
CA THR A 62 -4.20 6.24 16.06
C THR A 62 -3.89 5.16 15.02
N ASN A 63 -3.22 4.07 15.40
CA ASN A 63 -2.97 2.93 14.52
C ASN A 63 -4.27 2.27 14.05
N LEU A 64 -5.18 1.97 14.98
CA LEU A 64 -6.46 1.35 14.66
C LEU A 64 -7.32 2.25 13.76
N ALA A 65 -7.38 3.55 14.06
CA ALA A 65 -8.11 4.52 13.24
C ALA A 65 -7.53 4.60 11.82
N GLY A 66 -6.19 4.70 11.69
CA GLY A 66 -5.50 4.73 10.41
C GLY A 66 -5.71 3.45 9.60
N MET A 67 -5.53 2.27 10.22
CA MET A 67 -5.75 0.98 9.55
C MET A 67 -7.22 0.79 9.14
N SER A 68 -8.15 1.25 9.95
CA SER A 68 -9.59 1.23 9.62
C SER A 68 -9.93 2.15 8.46
N ALA A 69 -9.37 3.36 8.43
CA ALA A 69 -9.54 4.30 7.33
C ALA A 69 -9.01 3.72 6.01
N ILE A 70 -7.83 3.09 6.04
CA ILE A 70 -7.23 2.41 4.89
C ILE A 70 -8.10 1.24 4.43
N ALA A 71 -8.55 0.39 5.37
CA ALA A 71 -9.42 -0.74 5.06
C ALA A 71 -10.74 -0.29 4.41
N PHE A 72 -11.34 0.78 4.93
CA PHE A 72 -12.54 1.39 4.38
C PHE A 72 -12.28 2.00 2.99
N PHE A 73 -11.18 2.72 2.81
CA PHE A 73 -10.78 3.28 1.53
C PHE A 73 -10.64 2.19 0.46
N PHE A 74 -9.91 1.13 0.75
CA PHE A 74 -9.75 0.02 -0.20
C PHE A 74 -11.06 -0.67 -0.56
N TYR A 75 -11.95 -0.81 0.42
CA TYR A 75 -13.28 -1.34 0.17
C TYR A 75 -14.12 -0.38 -0.69
N ALA A 76 -14.19 0.90 -0.34
CA ALA A 76 -15.01 1.90 -1.02
C ALA A 76 -14.60 2.13 -2.48
N TYR A 77 -13.29 2.02 -2.77
CA TYR A 77 -12.77 2.15 -4.13
C TYR A 77 -12.66 0.83 -4.89
N HIS A 78 -13.22 -0.27 -4.33
CA HIS A 78 -13.16 -1.61 -4.91
C HIS A 78 -11.73 -2.08 -5.23
N LEU A 79 -10.76 -1.68 -4.42
CA LEU A 79 -9.36 -2.12 -4.51
C LEU A 79 -9.21 -3.52 -3.93
N TRP A 80 -9.97 -3.80 -2.88
CA TRP A 80 -9.98 -5.07 -2.17
C TRP A 80 -11.40 -5.60 -2.00
N ALA A 81 -11.49 -6.92 -1.86
CA ALA A 81 -12.73 -7.56 -1.47
C ALA A 81 -13.09 -7.18 -0.02
N ALA A 82 -14.38 -7.23 0.29
CA ALA A 82 -14.89 -6.93 1.63
C ALA A 82 -14.24 -7.78 2.73
N GLY A 83 -13.87 -9.04 2.39
CA GLY A 83 -13.18 -9.96 3.30
C GLY A 83 -11.80 -9.47 3.69
N ASP A 84 -11.00 -9.02 2.71
CA ASP A 84 -9.63 -8.53 2.91
C ASP A 84 -9.61 -7.27 3.77
N SER A 85 -10.53 -6.34 3.50
CA SER A 85 -10.67 -5.11 4.29
C SER A 85 -11.03 -5.39 5.76
N LYS A 86 -11.91 -6.37 6.01
CA LYS A 86 -12.22 -6.82 7.37
C LYS A 86 -11.03 -7.48 8.05
N MET A 87 -10.25 -8.26 7.30
CA MET A 87 -9.03 -8.89 7.82
C MET A 87 -7.98 -7.84 8.19
N LEU A 88 -7.82 -6.79 7.39
CA LEU A 88 -6.93 -5.67 7.72
C LEU A 88 -7.35 -4.98 9.04
N PHE A 89 -8.64 -4.79 9.26
CA PHE A 89 -9.16 -4.26 10.52
C PHE A 89 -8.81 -5.19 11.71
N VAL A 90 -8.96 -6.51 11.56
CA VAL A 90 -8.57 -7.49 12.60
C VAL A 90 -7.08 -7.43 12.90
N ILE A 91 -6.24 -7.25 11.89
CA ILE A 91 -4.79 -7.07 12.05
C ILE A 91 -4.49 -5.81 12.85
N GLY A 92 -5.11 -4.68 12.49
CA GLY A 92 -4.94 -3.40 13.21
C GLY A 92 -5.39 -3.46 14.65
N LEU A 93 -6.46 -4.22 14.92
CA LEU A 93 -6.99 -4.42 16.28
C LEU A 93 -6.17 -5.41 17.10
N GLY A 94 -5.66 -6.48 16.48
CA GLY A 94 -5.08 -7.60 17.19
C GLY A 94 -3.57 -7.53 17.39
N ILE A 95 -2.84 -6.63 16.74
CA ILE A 95 -1.39 -6.49 16.95
C ILE A 95 -1.11 -5.41 17.98
N PRO A 96 -0.45 -5.72 19.10
CA PRO A 96 -0.14 -4.76 20.16
C PRO A 96 0.71 -3.58 19.66
N ALA A 97 0.27 -2.34 19.95
CA ALA A 97 0.96 -1.13 19.52
C ALA A 97 2.41 -1.04 20.05
N ARG A 98 2.67 -1.61 21.22
CA ARG A 98 4.02 -1.65 21.80
C ARG A 98 5.05 -2.36 20.91
N LEU A 99 4.65 -3.38 20.16
CA LEU A 99 5.56 -4.09 19.27
C LEU A 99 6.11 -3.19 18.15
N PHE A 100 5.42 -2.13 17.83
CA PHE A 100 5.84 -1.15 16.84
C PHE A 100 6.67 0.00 17.40
N SER A 101 6.64 0.21 18.73
CA SER A 101 7.32 1.36 19.36
C SER A 101 8.83 1.37 19.14
N PHE A 102 9.45 0.19 19.00
CA PHE A 102 10.87 0.05 18.71
C PHE A 102 11.28 0.56 17.32
N TRP A 103 10.36 0.65 16.36
CA TRP A 103 10.67 0.86 14.96
C TRP A 103 10.42 2.30 14.50
N LYS A 104 9.94 3.17 15.39
CA LYS A 104 9.63 4.58 15.09
C LYS A 104 8.88 4.78 13.77
N LEU A 105 7.89 3.94 13.50
CA LEU A 105 7.18 3.87 12.22
C LEU A 105 6.08 4.94 12.04
N GLY A 106 6.06 5.97 12.88
CA GLY A 106 5.03 7.00 12.84
C GLY A 106 3.73 6.63 13.58
N PRO A 107 2.63 7.40 13.40
CA PRO A 107 1.40 7.26 14.17
C PRO A 107 0.56 6.06 13.75
N VAL A 108 0.79 5.51 12.57
CA VAL A 108 0.07 4.34 12.04
C VAL A 108 1.07 3.23 11.69
N PRO A 109 1.72 2.64 12.71
CA PRO A 109 2.77 1.65 12.47
C PRO A 109 2.27 0.35 11.81
N GLY A 110 0.98 0.03 11.92
CA GLY A 110 0.34 -1.08 11.19
C GLY A 110 0.46 -0.97 9.68
N PHE A 111 0.75 0.21 9.18
CA PHE A 111 1.05 0.44 7.78
C PHE A 111 2.26 -0.37 7.29
N ALA A 112 3.25 -0.63 8.15
CA ALA A 112 4.39 -1.49 7.83
C ALA A 112 3.96 -2.91 7.47
N ILE A 113 2.96 -3.44 8.17
CA ILE A 113 2.41 -4.77 7.89
C ILE A 113 1.77 -4.78 6.51
N LEU A 114 1.03 -3.73 6.19
CA LEU A 114 0.40 -3.57 4.89
C LEU A 114 1.44 -3.54 3.76
N VAL A 115 2.53 -2.79 3.95
CA VAL A 115 3.66 -2.78 3.00
C VAL A 115 4.26 -4.18 2.84
N ILE A 116 4.44 -4.93 3.95
CA ILE A 116 4.94 -6.31 3.90
C ILE A 116 3.96 -7.20 3.13
N ILE A 117 2.66 -7.13 3.42
CA ILE A 117 1.63 -7.92 2.71
C ILE A 117 1.69 -7.66 1.21
N PHE A 118 1.71 -6.38 0.80
CA PHE A 118 1.81 -6.03 -0.61
C PHE A 118 3.13 -6.48 -1.24
N SER A 119 4.25 -6.33 -0.53
CA SER A 119 5.56 -6.78 -1.02
C SER A 119 5.60 -8.28 -1.26
N VAL A 120 5.05 -9.07 -0.34
CA VAL A 120 4.98 -10.53 -0.47
C VAL A 120 4.06 -10.92 -1.62
N ALA A 121 2.85 -10.35 -1.69
CA ALA A 121 1.90 -10.60 -2.79
C ALA A 121 2.53 -10.28 -4.15
N PHE A 122 3.23 -9.17 -4.22
CA PHE A 122 3.93 -8.69 -5.38
C PHE A 122 5.07 -9.62 -5.82
N LEU A 123 5.93 -10.03 -4.88
CA LEU A 123 6.99 -11.01 -5.15
C LEU A 123 6.41 -12.34 -5.64
N THR A 124 5.30 -12.77 -5.06
CA THR A 124 4.62 -14.00 -5.48
C THR A 124 4.14 -13.90 -6.94
N ILE A 125 3.53 -12.77 -7.32
CA ILE A 125 3.08 -12.52 -8.69
C ILE A 125 4.27 -12.52 -9.66
N ILE A 126 5.39 -11.87 -9.29
CA ILE A 126 6.60 -11.86 -10.12
C ILE A 126 7.12 -13.27 -10.32
N VAL A 127 7.31 -14.01 -9.24
CA VAL A 127 7.88 -15.38 -9.28
C VAL A 127 6.99 -16.28 -10.12
N ASP A 128 5.67 -16.26 -9.91
CA ASP A 128 4.72 -17.05 -10.69
C ASP A 128 4.75 -16.65 -12.17
N SER A 129 4.78 -15.36 -12.46
CA SER A 129 4.87 -14.84 -13.83
C SER A 129 6.18 -15.26 -14.52
N LEU A 130 7.31 -15.21 -13.81
CA LEU A 130 8.60 -15.66 -14.33
C LEU A 130 8.60 -17.17 -14.60
N ILE A 131 8.10 -17.98 -13.66
CA ILE A 131 8.02 -19.43 -13.81
C ILE A 131 7.18 -19.80 -15.04
N ARG A 132 5.98 -19.19 -15.17
CA ARG A 132 5.10 -19.40 -16.34
C ARG A 132 5.77 -18.93 -17.63
N GLY A 133 6.39 -17.74 -17.62
CA GLY A 133 7.07 -17.18 -18.78
C GLY A 133 8.23 -18.03 -19.28
N ILE A 134 9.00 -18.64 -18.38
CA ILE A 134 10.07 -19.59 -18.73
C ILE A 134 9.47 -20.88 -19.27
N ARG A 135 8.45 -21.42 -18.61
CA ARG A 135 7.79 -22.67 -18.99
C ARG A 135 7.17 -22.59 -20.39
N ASP A 136 6.47 -21.49 -20.67
CA ASP A 136 5.73 -21.31 -21.92
C ASP A 136 6.60 -20.70 -23.03
N LYS A 137 7.91 -20.47 -22.78
CA LYS A 137 8.85 -19.77 -23.68
C LYS A 137 8.35 -18.40 -24.17
N SER A 138 7.31 -17.85 -23.54
CA SER A 138 6.66 -16.59 -23.93
C SER A 138 7.54 -15.38 -23.69
N LEU A 139 8.50 -15.49 -22.76
CA LEU A 139 9.51 -14.45 -22.51
C LEU A 139 10.44 -14.23 -23.71
N LEU A 140 10.64 -15.25 -24.55
CA LEU A 140 11.47 -15.17 -25.76
C LEU A 140 10.77 -14.45 -26.92
N HIS A 141 9.43 -14.32 -26.86
CA HIS A 141 8.61 -13.68 -27.90
C HIS A 141 8.07 -12.34 -27.45
N ILE A 142 8.97 -11.48 -26.93
CA ILE A 142 8.64 -10.12 -26.54
C ILE A 142 8.38 -9.28 -27.81
N ASN A 143 7.16 -9.35 -28.32
CA ASN A 143 6.71 -8.37 -29.32
C ASN A 143 6.55 -7.00 -28.63
N ALA A 144 7.64 -6.24 -28.54
CA ALA A 144 7.70 -4.90 -27.98
C ALA A 144 6.75 -3.91 -28.70
N GLY A 145 6.25 -4.28 -29.88
CA GLY A 145 5.39 -3.43 -30.72
C GLY A 145 3.97 -3.18 -30.23
N ARG A 146 3.44 -3.96 -29.26
CA ARG A 146 2.06 -3.77 -28.78
C ARG A 146 1.94 -2.83 -27.58
N VAL A 147 2.98 -2.65 -26.81
CA VAL A 147 2.99 -1.65 -25.73
C VAL A 147 3.56 -0.37 -26.33
N GLY A 148 2.71 0.59 -26.64
CA GLY A 148 3.17 1.87 -27.20
C GLY A 148 4.14 2.53 -26.19
N VAL A 149 5.45 2.47 -26.47
CA VAL A 149 6.51 3.05 -25.64
C VAL A 149 6.16 4.47 -25.20
N LYS A 150 5.58 5.25 -26.11
CA LYS A 150 5.08 6.60 -25.84
C LYS A 150 4.08 6.62 -24.68
N ARG A 151 3.13 5.68 -24.64
CA ARG A 151 2.09 5.61 -23.59
C ARG A 151 2.72 5.25 -22.24
N VAL A 152 3.70 4.36 -22.23
CA VAL A 152 4.42 3.98 -20.99
C VAL A 152 5.22 5.16 -20.44
N VAL A 153 6.01 5.82 -21.29
CA VAL A 153 6.82 6.98 -20.89
C VAL A 153 5.94 8.11 -20.36
N LEU A 154 4.83 8.43 -21.05
CA LEU A 154 3.92 9.47 -20.59
C LEU A 154 3.22 9.10 -19.29
N SER A 155 2.84 7.83 -19.11
CA SER A 155 2.27 7.37 -17.83
C SER A 155 3.27 7.49 -16.69
N TYR A 156 4.52 7.18 -16.95
CA TYR A 156 5.60 7.36 -15.98
C TYR A 156 5.78 8.83 -15.60
N LEU A 157 5.87 9.72 -16.60
CA LEU A 157 6.00 11.15 -16.37
C LEU A 157 4.81 11.74 -15.58
N PHE A 158 3.60 11.30 -15.88
CA PHE A 158 2.41 11.70 -15.13
C PHE A 158 2.49 11.30 -13.66
N MET A 159 2.81 10.02 -13.39
CA MET A 159 2.89 9.52 -12.03
C MET A 159 3.96 10.24 -11.21
N VAL A 160 5.12 10.48 -11.81
CA VAL A 160 6.19 11.23 -11.15
C VAL A 160 5.76 12.65 -10.85
N ALA A 161 5.14 13.37 -11.80
CA ALA A 161 4.68 14.73 -11.57
C ALA A 161 3.61 14.78 -10.47
N ALA A 162 2.59 13.93 -10.55
CA ALA A 162 1.51 13.87 -9.58
C ALA A 162 2.02 13.52 -8.18
N MET A 163 2.90 12.52 -8.05
CA MET A 163 3.51 12.14 -6.79
C MET A 163 4.33 13.29 -6.19
N ARG A 164 5.14 13.99 -7.00
CA ARG A 164 5.91 15.15 -6.53
C ARG A 164 5.02 16.28 -6.04
N LEU A 165 3.93 16.58 -6.74
CA LEU A 165 2.97 17.59 -6.31
C LEU A 165 2.26 17.19 -5.01
N CYS A 166 1.85 15.93 -4.87
CA CYS A 166 1.29 15.42 -3.62
C CYS A 166 2.28 15.52 -2.46
N ASN A 167 3.54 15.14 -2.68
CA ASN A 167 4.57 15.22 -1.65
C ASN A 167 4.86 16.67 -1.24
N LEU A 168 4.82 17.61 -2.18
CA LEU A 168 4.94 19.04 -1.84
C LEU A 168 3.80 19.51 -0.93
N VAL A 169 2.57 19.14 -1.24
CA VAL A 169 1.42 19.46 -0.39
C VAL A 169 1.58 18.84 1.00
N LEU A 170 1.97 17.58 1.07
CA LEU A 170 2.22 16.88 2.33
C LEU A 170 3.34 17.53 3.14
N MET A 171 4.44 17.91 2.50
CA MET A 171 5.55 18.62 3.15
C MET A 171 5.13 19.99 3.68
N VAL A 172 4.27 20.72 2.98
CA VAL A 172 3.73 22.00 3.48
C VAL A 172 2.82 21.78 4.69
N MET A 173 2.03 20.70 4.70
CA MET A 173 1.06 20.43 5.77
C MET A 173 1.71 19.79 7.02
N ALA A 174 2.72 18.97 6.86
CA ALA A 174 3.28 18.15 7.93
C ALA A 174 4.79 17.90 7.77
N GLY A 175 5.55 18.90 7.28
CA GLY A 175 6.94 18.76 6.86
C GLY A 175 7.89 18.20 7.92
N ASP A 176 7.88 18.78 9.12
CA ASP A 176 8.75 18.34 10.22
C ASP A 176 8.44 16.89 10.62
N TYR A 177 7.16 16.54 10.69
CA TYR A 177 6.73 15.20 11.02
C TYR A 177 7.11 14.16 9.95
N LEU A 178 6.97 14.50 8.67
CA LEU A 178 7.29 13.61 7.55
C LEU A 178 8.80 13.46 7.35
N ALA A 179 9.58 14.50 7.62
CA ALA A 179 11.04 14.44 7.58
C ALA A 179 11.59 13.42 8.58
N ASP A 180 11.03 13.39 9.78
CA ASP A 180 11.41 12.43 10.83
C ASP A 180 10.90 11.00 10.57
N ASN A 181 9.88 10.85 9.72
CA ASN A 181 9.22 9.57 9.45
C ASN A 181 9.27 9.20 7.96
N SER A 182 10.46 9.07 7.40
CA SER A 182 10.69 8.77 5.98
C SER A 182 9.98 7.47 5.50
N PHE A 183 9.83 6.48 6.37
CA PHE A 183 9.07 5.27 6.07
C PHE A 183 7.60 5.57 5.80
N PHE A 184 7.00 6.44 6.60
CA PHE A 184 5.59 6.84 6.44
C PHE A 184 5.38 7.59 5.12
N LEU A 185 6.30 8.46 4.74
CA LEU A 185 6.28 9.14 3.45
C LEU A 185 6.36 8.14 2.28
N THR A 186 7.29 7.18 2.36
CA THR A 186 7.43 6.13 1.32
C THR A 186 6.13 5.31 1.18
N ALA A 187 5.46 5.07 2.29
CA ALA A 187 4.20 4.36 2.31
C ALA A 187 3.07 5.16 1.67
N ILE A 188 2.98 6.45 1.94
CA ILE A 188 2.03 7.36 1.28
C ILE A 188 2.29 7.39 -0.23
N ASP A 189 3.56 7.50 -0.66
CA ASP A 189 3.96 7.46 -2.07
C ASP A 189 3.44 6.21 -2.77
N PHE A 190 3.56 5.05 -2.13
CA PHE A 190 3.05 3.81 -2.67
C PHE A 190 1.53 3.85 -2.89
N PHE A 191 0.76 4.40 -1.92
CA PHE A 191 -0.69 4.58 -2.07
C PHE A 191 -1.06 5.57 -3.17
N ILE A 192 -0.34 6.67 -3.26
CA ILE A 192 -0.53 7.64 -4.34
C ILE A 192 -0.36 6.96 -5.69
N ILE A 193 0.70 6.17 -5.86
CA ILE A 193 0.98 5.43 -7.10
C ILE A 193 -0.16 4.46 -7.44
N LEU A 194 -0.61 3.65 -6.48
CA LEU A 194 -1.71 2.71 -6.69
C LEU A 194 -2.99 3.43 -7.11
N THR A 195 -3.32 4.53 -6.44
CA THR A 195 -4.49 5.35 -6.75
C THR A 195 -4.38 5.96 -8.16
N LEU A 196 -3.22 6.51 -8.49
CA LEU A 196 -2.97 7.10 -9.81
C LEU A 196 -3.05 6.07 -10.94
N LEU A 197 -2.60 4.84 -10.70
CA LEU A 197 -2.74 3.74 -11.66
C LEU A 197 -4.21 3.43 -11.99
N GLN A 198 -5.08 3.45 -10.98
CA GLN A 198 -6.51 3.24 -11.18
C GLN A 198 -7.19 4.44 -11.88
N VAL A 199 -6.87 5.64 -11.41
CA VAL A 199 -7.36 6.89 -12.00
C VAL A 199 -6.97 6.94 -13.48
N ARG A 200 -5.74 6.53 -13.83
CA ARG A 200 -5.26 6.48 -15.21
C ARG A 200 -6.13 5.61 -16.12
N GLN A 201 -6.67 4.52 -15.62
CA GLN A 201 -7.53 3.62 -16.42
C GLN A 201 -8.88 4.27 -16.77
N LYS A 202 -9.36 5.19 -15.94
CA LYS A 202 -10.67 5.85 -16.08
C LYS A 202 -10.62 7.16 -16.86
N ILE A 203 -9.43 7.72 -17.06
CA ILE A 203 -9.25 9.04 -17.70
C ILE A 203 -8.94 8.89 -19.20
N SER A 204 -9.55 9.75 -20.03
CA SER A 204 -9.25 9.79 -21.46
C SER A 204 -7.81 10.24 -21.72
N ASP A 205 -7.22 9.77 -22.83
CA ASP A 205 -5.83 10.10 -23.16
C ASP A 205 -5.59 11.62 -23.31
N ARG A 206 -6.60 12.38 -23.78
CA ARG A 206 -6.49 13.85 -23.91
C ARG A 206 -6.33 14.56 -22.56
N ILE A 207 -7.19 14.21 -21.61
CA ILE A 207 -7.13 14.76 -20.24
C ILE A 207 -5.82 14.36 -19.57
N PHE A 208 -5.39 13.12 -19.77
CA PHE A 208 -4.16 12.60 -19.24
C PHE A 208 -2.93 13.36 -19.75
N TYR A 209 -2.83 13.65 -21.04
CA TYR A 209 -1.72 14.44 -21.60
C TYR A 209 -1.73 15.87 -21.07
N ALA A 210 -2.91 16.49 -21.00
CA ALA A 210 -3.04 17.83 -20.46
C ALA A 210 -2.62 17.88 -18.98
N ALA A 211 -3.09 16.94 -18.15
CA ALA A 211 -2.71 16.85 -16.73
C ALA A 211 -1.21 16.62 -16.55
N THR A 212 -0.57 15.79 -17.39
CA THR A 212 0.89 15.60 -17.37
C THR A 212 1.62 16.90 -17.68
N ALA A 213 1.24 17.59 -18.72
CA ALA A 213 1.86 18.85 -19.13
C ALA A 213 1.69 19.94 -18.06
N VAL A 214 0.48 20.08 -17.50
CA VAL A 214 0.19 21.04 -16.42
C VAL A 214 0.99 20.68 -15.17
N GLY A 215 1.05 19.41 -14.77
CA GLY A 215 1.81 18.97 -13.62
C GLY A 215 3.30 19.34 -13.70
N TRP A 216 3.93 19.07 -14.85
CA TRP A 216 5.33 19.47 -15.07
C TRP A 216 5.52 20.98 -15.19
N ALA A 217 4.57 21.70 -15.81
CA ALA A 217 4.62 23.16 -15.85
C ALA A 217 4.57 23.79 -14.44
N VAL A 218 3.67 23.29 -13.59
CA VAL A 218 3.60 23.73 -12.17
C VAL A 218 4.90 23.45 -11.45
N LEU A 219 5.47 22.23 -11.58
CA LEU A 219 6.76 21.90 -10.96
C LEU A 219 7.88 22.81 -11.46
N LEU A 220 7.92 23.13 -12.76
CA LEU A 220 8.89 24.04 -13.32
C LEU A 220 8.73 25.45 -12.77
N VAL A 221 7.51 25.98 -12.68
CA VAL A 221 7.24 27.31 -12.08
C VAL A 221 7.67 27.34 -10.62
N LEU A 222 7.32 26.34 -9.83
CA LEU A 222 7.73 26.26 -8.43
C LEU A 222 9.26 26.19 -8.28
N TYR A 223 9.94 25.52 -9.19
CA TYR A 223 11.40 25.50 -9.24
C TYR A 223 11.99 26.89 -9.57
N LEU A 224 11.46 27.56 -10.59
CA LEU A 224 11.91 28.91 -10.98
C LEU A 224 11.64 29.95 -9.89
N LEU A 225 10.59 29.78 -9.10
CA LEU A 225 10.30 30.61 -7.93
C LEU A 225 11.15 30.27 -6.70
N HIS A 226 12.08 29.34 -6.80
CA HIS A 226 12.93 28.84 -5.70
C HIS A 226 12.15 28.25 -4.50
N TRP A 227 10.88 27.88 -4.70
CA TRP A 227 10.09 27.17 -3.70
C TRP A 227 10.52 25.71 -3.56
N ILE A 228 11.09 25.14 -4.61
CA ILE A 228 11.67 23.80 -4.64
C ILE A 228 13.17 23.96 -4.91
N ARG A 229 13.99 23.50 -3.98
CA ARG A 229 15.43 23.35 -4.21
C ARG A 229 15.69 21.92 -4.62
N PHE A 230 16.45 21.72 -5.68
CA PHE A 230 16.89 20.39 -6.09
C PHE A 230 18.02 19.83 -5.22
N ASP A 231 18.45 20.56 -4.19
CA ASP A 231 19.54 20.21 -3.30
C ASP A 231 18.99 19.34 -2.14
N GLY A 232 19.41 18.10 -2.07
CA GLY A 232 19.15 17.23 -0.93
C GLY A 232 17.97 16.27 -1.10
N ILE A 233 17.22 16.03 -0.04
CA ILE A 233 16.15 15.00 0.11
C ILE A 233 15.09 15.05 -1.00
N GLN A 234 14.91 16.18 -1.66
CA GLN A 234 13.89 16.35 -2.70
C GLN A 234 14.26 15.66 -4.03
N PHE A 235 15.53 15.33 -4.24
CA PHE A 235 16.01 14.54 -5.37
C PHE A 235 16.25 13.07 -5.01
N ASP A 236 15.52 12.56 -4.01
CA ASP A 236 15.60 11.15 -3.70
C ASP A 236 15.18 10.33 -4.93
N LEU A 237 16.10 9.51 -5.43
CA LEU A 237 15.86 8.59 -6.54
C LEU A 237 14.83 7.50 -6.18
N LYS A 238 14.57 7.25 -4.90
CA LYS A 238 13.67 6.19 -4.44
C LYS A 238 12.28 6.29 -5.05
N PRO A 239 11.56 7.43 -5.01
CA PRO A 239 10.26 7.55 -5.64
C PRO A 239 10.26 7.22 -7.13
N TRP A 240 11.31 7.66 -7.85
CA TRP A 240 11.46 7.38 -9.28
C TRP A 240 11.63 5.89 -9.56
N LEU A 241 12.43 5.23 -8.74
CA LEU A 241 12.65 3.78 -8.84
C LEU A 241 11.39 2.98 -8.46
N ILE A 242 10.65 3.43 -7.45
CA ILE A 242 9.38 2.79 -7.05
C ILE A 242 8.36 2.88 -8.19
N VAL A 243 8.16 4.07 -8.77
CA VAL A 243 7.27 4.24 -9.93
C VAL A 243 7.71 3.37 -11.09
N LEU A 244 8.99 3.34 -11.40
CA LEU A 244 9.54 2.52 -12.48
C LEU A 244 9.33 1.04 -12.23
N GLY A 245 9.58 0.58 -11.00
CA GLY A 245 9.36 -0.81 -10.59
C GLY A 245 7.88 -1.21 -10.71
N VAL A 246 6.97 -0.41 -10.17
CA VAL A 246 5.52 -0.67 -10.23
C VAL A 246 5.02 -0.68 -11.68
N MET A 247 5.50 0.22 -12.53
CA MET A 247 5.13 0.25 -13.95
C MET A 247 5.68 -0.96 -14.72
N PHE A 248 6.92 -1.34 -14.46
CA PHE A 248 7.52 -2.54 -15.08
C PHE A 248 6.70 -3.80 -14.76
N LEU A 249 6.29 -3.93 -13.52
CA LEU A 249 5.49 -5.06 -13.08
C LEU A 249 4.06 -5.04 -13.65
N ARG A 250 3.47 -3.86 -13.77
CA ARG A 250 2.21 -3.74 -14.46
C ARG A 250 2.32 -4.22 -15.91
N ILE A 251 3.39 -3.86 -16.62
CA ILE A 251 3.62 -4.33 -17.99
C ILE A 251 3.71 -5.86 -18.02
N ILE A 252 4.38 -6.46 -17.05
CA ILE A 252 4.45 -7.92 -16.89
C ILE A 252 3.06 -8.49 -16.61
N ALA A 253 2.32 -7.94 -15.64
CA ALA A 253 0.99 -8.42 -15.25
C ALA A 253 -0.04 -8.30 -16.38
N GLU A 254 -0.06 -7.18 -17.12
CA GLU A 254 -0.94 -6.99 -18.28
C GLU A 254 -0.65 -7.96 -19.44
N ARG A 255 0.58 -8.45 -19.55
CA ARG A 255 0.95 -9.47 -20.56
C ARG A 255 0.52 -10.87 -20.19
N TYR A 256 0.58 -11.18 -18.90
CA TYR A 256 0.20 -12.50 -18.39
C TYR A 256 -1.29 -12.54 -18.08
N ASN A 257 -2.15 -11.83 -18.89
CA ASN A 257 -3.58 -11.94 -18.79
C ASN A 257 -3.94 -13.04 -17.81
N TYR A 258 -4.12 -12.69 -16.53
CA TYR A 258 -4.72 -13.61 -15.58
C TYR A 258 -6.11 -13.88 -16.14
N GLN A 259 -6.20 -14.85 -17.05
CA GLN A 259 -7.48 -15.42 -17.39
C GLN A 259 -8.03 -15.90 -16.06
N GLU A 260 -9.08 -15.24 -15.66
CA GLU A 260 -9.92 -15.67 -14.56
C GLU A 260 -10.05 -17.17 -14.66
N ILE A 261 -9.52 -17.85 -13.66
CA ILE A 261 -9.73 -19.28 -13.50
C ILE A 261 -11.22 -19.39 -13.20
N PRO A 262 -11.99 -20.09 -14.05
CA PRO A 262 -13.43 -20.19 -13.88
C PRO A 262 -13.82 -20.83 -12.54
#